data_138967c4a3bc63f8f42a60552fd72d79
#
_entry.id   138967c4a3bc63f8f42a60552fd72d79
#
_cell.length_a   1.000
_cell.length_b   1.000
_cell.length_c   1.000
_cell.angle_alpha   90.00
_cell.angle_beta   90.00
_cell.angle_gamma   90.00
#
_symmetry.space_group_name_H-M   'P 1'
#
loop_
_entity.id
_entity.type
_entity.pdbx_description
1 polymer ?
#
loop_
_entity_poly.entity_id
_entity_poly.type
_entity_poly.pdbx_seq_one_letter_code
_entity_poly.pdbx_strand_id
1 'polypeptide(L)'
;DPIKGTYRGRTIVTMPPPSSGGIHLIQMLNILENFELGSYEHNSYQYVSLLSETMKYAYADRSEYLGDPDFFEVPISKITAKEYAKIISASIEELGVLPSSKINPGMYINPESNETTHFSIADKFGNVISNTYTINSAFGSGVTIKGTGILMNNEMDDFSGQPGVPNQFGLLGGIANEIEPAKRPLSSMTPTIVFDNGDPFLAIGSPGGSRIITAVLQIILNVIDFEQSLEEATDSKRVHHQWYPDDIDIEETYNQINELMDLGYKIDIID
;
A
#
# COMPACT_ATOMS: atom_id res chain seq x y z
N ASP A 1 14.82 12.46 -4.09
CA ASP A 1 15.55 11.19 -3.97
C ASP A 1 14.61 10.09 -3.49
N PRO A 2 14.77 8.83 -3.93
CA PRO A 2 13.98 7.72 -3.44
C PRO A 2 14.23 7.48 -1.95
N ILE A 3 13.23 6.92 -1.25
CA ILE A 3 13.42 6.47 0.14
C ILE A 3 13.96 5.04 0.15
N LYS A 4 14.63 4.70 1.26
CA LYS A 4 15.28 3.39 1.43
C LYS A 4 14.90 2.77 2.76
N GLY A 5 14.68 1.47 2.75
CA GLY A 5 14.49 0.62 3.93
C GLY A 5 15.25 -0.69 3.78
N THR A 6 15.11 -1.56 4.77
CA THR A 6 15.67 -2.92 4.74
C THR A 6 14.61 -3.94 5.12
N TYR A 7 14.67 -5.11 4.50
CA TYR A 7 13.81 -6.24 4.83
C TYR A 7 14.55 -7.57 4.63
N ARG A 8 14.62 -8.42 5.67
CA ARG A 8 15.32 -9.71 5.64
C ARG A 8 16.74 -9.61 5.02
N GLY A 9 17.48 -8.55 5.38
CA GLY A 9 18.84 -8.29 4.89
C GLY A 9 18.94 -7.66 3.50
N ARG A 10 17.84 -7.50 2.78
CA ARG A 10 17.76 -6.85 1.47
C ARG A 10 17.50 -5.34 1.60
N THR A 11 17.94 -4.57 0.61
CA THR A 11 17.66 -3.14 0.54
C THR A 11 16.43 -2.89 -0.33
N ILE A 12 15.46 -2.16 0.21
CA ILE A 12 14.25 -1.71 -0.48
C ILE A 12 14.44 -0.27 -0.90
N VAL A 13 14.33 0.03 -2.18
CA VAL A 13 14.37 1.39 -2.74
C VAL A 13 13.04 1.67 -3.41
N THR A 14 12.35 2.72 -2.96
CA THR A 14 10.97 2.95 -3.38
C THR A 14 10.60 4.44 -3.44
N MET A 15 9.38 4.74 -3.86
CA MET A 15 8.86 6.09 -4.12
C MET A 15 8.83 6.95 -2.86
N PRO A 16 9.36 8.20 -2.92
CA PRO A 16 9.23 9.17 -1.83
C PRO A 16 7.88 9.88 -1.87
N PRO A 17 7.52 10.68 -0.83
CA PRO A 17 6.42 11.63 -0.93
C PRO A 17 6.55 12.58 -2.14
N PRO A 18 5.45 13.02 -2.73
CA PRO A 18 4.07 12.93 -2.24
C PRO A 18 3.39 11.58 -2.50
N SER A 19 4.10 10.48 -2.74
CA SER A 19 3.48 9.17 -2.64
C SER A 19 3.59 8.60 -1.23
N SER A 20 2.48 8.05 -0.73
CA SER A 20 2.42 7.28 0.51
C SER A 20 3.02 5.88 0.34
N GLY A 21 3.07 5.39 -0.91
CA GLY A 21 3.34 4.01 -1.24
C GLY A 21 4.65 3.49 -0.67
N GLY A 22 5.75 4.20 -0.89
CA GLY A 22 7.05 3.76 -0.39
C GLY A 22 7.17 3.80 1.14
N ILE A 23 6.58 4.81 1.79
CA ILE A 23 6.60 4.93 3.26
C ILE A 23 5.89 3.74 3.89
N HIS A 24 4.66 3.45 3.43
CA HIS A 24 3.87 2.36 4.01
C HIS A 24 4.38 0.99 3.63
N LEU A 25 4.95 0.83 2.44
CA LEU A 25 5.66 -0.41 2.10
C LEU A 25 6.78 -0.70 3.10
N ILE A 26 7.65 0.28 3.38
CA ILE A 26 8.74 0.12 4.36
C ILE A 26 8.18 -0.09 5.77
N GLN A 27 7.15 0.65 6.17
CA GLN A 27 6.49 0.50 7.47
C GLN A 27 5.95 -0.91 7.67
N MET A 28 5.15 -1.42 6.73
CA MET A 28 4.56 -2.75 6.81
C MET A 28 5.61 -3.86 6.76
N LEU A 29 6.63 -3.75 5.91
CA LEU A 29 7.76 -4.67 5.89
C LEU A 29 8.49 -4.67 7.25
N ASN A 30 8.71 -3.51 7.86
CA ASN A 30 9.34 -3.42 9.17
C ASN A 30 8.49 -4.04 10.29
N ILE A 31 7.16 -3.91 10.23
CA ILE A 31 6.24 -4.57 11.20
C ILE A 31 6.33 -6.08 11.01
N LEU A 32 6.17 -6.56 9.79
CA LEU A 32 6.14 -7.99 9.45
C LEU A 32 7.49 -8.69 9.67
N GLU A 33 8.60 -7.96 9.63
CA GLU A 33 9.94 -8.51 9.94
C GLU A 33 10.06 -9.03 11.39
N ASN A 34 9.17 -8.61 12.29
CA ASN A 34 9.14 -9.12 13.67
C ASN A 34 8.41 -10.47 13.82
N PHE A 35 7.83 -11.01 12.74
CA PHE A 35 7.13 -12.29 12.72
C PHE A 35 7.85 -13.30 11.83
N GLU A 36 7.76 -14.59 12.17
CA GLU A 36 8.29 -15.68 11.35
C GLU A 36 7.25 -16.10 10.29
N LEU A 37 7.13 -15.30 9.21
CA LEU A 37 6.09 -15.46 8.19
C LEU A 37 6.14 -16.83 7.52
N GLY A 38 7.33 -17.39 7.26
CA GLY A 38 7.51 -18.71 6.68
C GLY A 38 7.00 -19.86 7.57
N SER A 39 6.59 -19.60 8.82
CA SER A 39 5.96 -20.59 9.69
C SER A 39 4.45 -20.74 9.45
N TYR A 40 3.84 -19.79 8.75
CA TYR A 40 2.42 -19.85 8.37
C TYR A 40 2.27 -20.61 7.05
N GLU A 41 1.14 -21.28 6.88
CA GLU A 41 0.71 -21.69 5.55
C GLU A 41 0.37 -20.43 4.73
N HIS A 42 0.89 -20.35 3.51
CA HIS A 42 0.66 -19.23 2.62
C HIS A 42 -0.85 -18.98 2.41
N ASN A 43 -1.28 -17.76 2.55
CA ASN A 43 -2.68 -17.36 2.51
C ASN A 43 -3.60 -18.08 3.52
N SER A 44 -3.06 -18.66 4.63
CA SER A 44 -3.91 -19.11 5.73
C SER A 44 -4.62 -17.93 6.41
N TYR A 45 -5.73 -18.21 7.10
CA TYR A 45 -6.48 -17.15 7.79
C TYR A 45 -5.64 -16.45 8.87
N GLN A 46 -4.69 -17.14 9.50
CA GLN A 46 -3.76 -16.54 10.46
C GLN A 46 -2.83 -15.53 9.78
N TYR A 47 -2.26 -15.91 8.62
CA TYR A 47 -1.41 -15.03 7.83
C TYR A 47 -2.19 -13.82 7.30
N VAL A 48 -3.39 -14.04 6.76
CA VAL A 48 -4.27 -12.97 6.26
C VAL A 48 -4.69 -12.03 7.39
N SER A 49 -4.98 -12.56 8.59
CA SER A 49 -5.28 -11.75 9.77
C SER A 49 -4.09 -10.86 10.15
N LEU A 50 -2.87 -11.42 10.20
CA LEU A 50 -1.65 -10.64 10.48
C LEU A 50 -1.40 -9.54 9.44
N LEU A 51 -1.57 -9.86 8.15
CA LEU A 51 -1.48 -8.86 7.08
C LEU A 51 -2.51 -7.75 7.27
N SER A 52 -3.76 -8.11 7.54
CA SER A 52 -4.86 -7.16 7.68
C SER A 52 -4.63 -6.20 8.87
N GLU A 53 -4.20 -6.71 10.02
CA GLU A 53 -3.86 -5.85 11.15
C GLU A 53 -2.68 -4.93 10.80
N THR A 54 -1.63 -5.44 10.17
CA THR A 54 -0.50 -4.63 9.72
C THR A 54 -0.93 -3.50 8.77
N MET A 55 -1.80 -3.82 7.81
CA MET A 55 -2.35 -2.84 6.87
C MET A 55 -3.18 -1.77 7.57
N LYS A 56 -4.03 -2.13 8.55
CA LYS A 56 -4.83 -1.15 9.32
C LYS A 56 -3.96 -0.07 9.95
N TYR A 57 -2.88 -0.43 10.63
CA TYR A 57 -1.97 0.55 11.25
C TYR A 57 -1.32 1.46 10.20
N ALA A 58 -0.86 0.90 9.08
CA ALA A 58 -0.23 1.68 8.04
C ALA A 58 -1.21 2.68 7.41
N TYR A 59 -2.42 2.25 7.08
CA TYR A 59 -3.43 3.14 6.48
C TYR A 59 -4.02 4.15 7.48
N ALA A 60 -4.05 3.83 8.76
CA ALA A 60 -4.36 4.81 9.79
C ALA A 60 -3.32 5.95 9.79
N ASP A 61 -2.02 5.62 9.82
CA ASP A 61 -0.94 6.61 9.74
C ASP A 61 -1.00 7.41 8.42
N ARG A 62 -1.37 6.76 7.30
CA ARG A 62 -1.55 7.42 6.01
C ARG A 62 -2.54 8.57 6.08
N SER A 63 -3.67 8.34 6.72
CA SER A 63 -4.77 9.31 6.77
C SER A 63 -4.41 10.59 7.50
N GLU A 64 -3.53 10.52 8.48
CA GLU A 64 -3.17 11.65 9.37
C GLU A 64 -1.90 12.36 8.92
N TYR A 65 -0.85 11.61 8.54
CA TYR A 65 0.51 12.13 8.47
C TYR A 65 1.05 12.32 7.07
N LEU A 66 0.35 11.89 6.01
CA LEU A 66 0.92 11.92 4.68
C LEU A 66 0.28 12.97 3.77
N GLY A 67 1.15 13.64 3.03
CA GLY A 67 0.83 14.71 2.08
C GLY A 67 2.08 15.15 1.33
N ASP A 68 1.99 16.31 0.68
CA ASP A 68 3.13 16.93 0.00
C ASP A 68 4.15 17.47 1.02
N PRO A 69 5.42 16.99 1.02
CA PRO A 69 6.43 17.40 1.99
C PRO A 69 6.87 18.89 1.84
N ASP A 70 6.55 19.54 0.73
CA ASP A 70 6.79 20.97 0.54
C ASP A 70 5.76 21.83 1.29
N PHE A 71 4.65 21.23 1.76
CA PHE A 71 3.53 21.90 2.44
C PHE A 71 3.26 21.36 3.85
N PHE A 72 3.66 20.15 4.14
CA PHE A 72 3.42 19.48 5.41
C PHE A 72 4.64 18.67 5.86
N GLU A 73 4.99 18.77 7.14
CA GLU A 73 6.11 18.00 7.70
C GLU A 73 5.73 16.52 7.85
N VAL A 74 6.01 15.73 6.81
CA VAL A 74 5.76 14.29 6.80
C VAL A 74 6.80 13.58 7.69
N PRO A 75 6.41 12.86 8.76
CA PRO A 75 7.34 12.24 9.71
C PRO A 75 7.93 10.92 9.18
N ILE A 76 8.58 10.95 8.02
CA ILE A 76 9.09 9.75 7.31
C ILE A 76 9.96 8.89 8.22
N SER A 77 10.96 9.51 8.86
CA SER A 77 11.92 8.79 9.71
C SER A 77 11.27 8.08 10.91
N LYS A 78 10.17 8.63 11.42
CA LYS A 78 9.40 8.03 12.53
C LYS A 78 8.56 6.85 12.05
N ILE A 79 7.80 7.04 10.98
CA ILE A 79 6.89 6.00 10.44
C ILE A 79 7.68 4.80 9.93
N THR A 80 8.84 5.02 9.31
CA THR A 80 9.70 3.95 8.77
C THR A 80 10.73 3.42 9.78
N ALA A 81 10.67 3.84 11.05
CA ALA A 81 11.59 3.36 12.08
C ALA A 81 11.28 1.92 12.50
N LYS A 82 12.32 1.10 12.66
CA LYS A 82 12.19 -0.27 13.19
C LYS A 82 11.63 -0.30 14.62
N GLU A 83 11.94 0.72 15.42
CA GLU A 83 11.43 0.88 16.79
C GLU A 83 9.91 1.11 16.80
N TYR A 84 9.40 1.93 15.88
CA TYR A 84 7.96 2.14 15.73
C TYR A 84 7.25 0.86 15.28
N ALA A 85 7.84 0.16 14.32
CA ALA A 85 7.35 -1.13 13.87
C ALA A 85 7.27 -2.19 14.98
N LYS A 86 8.25 -2.23 15.91
CA LYS A 86 8.22 -3.12 17.08
C LYS A 86 7.08 -2.81 18.04
N ILE A 87 6.74 -1.53 18.22
CA ILE A 87 5.59 -1.14 19.05
C ILE A 87 4.30 -1.65 18.43
N ILE A 88 4.14 -1.50 17.11
CA ILE A 88 2.95 -1.97 16.40
C ILE A 88 2.89 -3.50 16.42
N SER A 89 3.99 -4.21 16.13
CA SER A 89 4.00 -5.68 16.15
C SER A 89 3.64 -6.25 17.52
N ALA A 90 4.16 -5.67 18.60
CA ALA A 90 3.79 -6.05 19.96
C ALA A 90 2.30 -5.80 20.24
N SER A 91 1.72 -4.72 19.73
CA SER A 91 0.29 -4.44 19.87
C SER A 91 -0.57 -5.45 19.10
N ILE A 92 -0.15 -5.89 17.91
CA ILE A 92 -0.83 -6.93 17.12
C ILE A 92 -0.78 -8.27 17.88
N GLU A 93 0.38 -8.63 18.45
CA GLU A 93 0.52 -9.88 19.23
C GLU A 93 -0.33 -9.88 20.52
N GLU A 94 -0.36 -8.74 21.24
CA GLU A 94 -1.07 -8.63 22.51
C GLU A 94 -2.59 -8.53 22.34
N LEU A 95 -3.05 -7.73 21.38
CA LEU A 95 -4.47 -7.36 21.25
C LEU A 95 -5.22 -8.19 20.21
N GLY A 96 -4.49 -8.85 19.29
CA GLY A 96 -5.09 -9.62 18.20
C GLY A 96 -5.90 -8.73 17.26
N VAL A 97 -7.04 -9.25 16.78
CA VAL A 97 -7.92 -8.52 15.85
C VAL A 97 -8.62 -7.37 16.55
N LEU A 98 -8.43 -6.17 16.03
CA LEU A 98 -9.08 -4.95 16.52
C LEU A 98 -10.00 -4.36 15.44
N PRO A 99 -11.20 -3.88 15.81
CA PRO A 99 -11.95 -3.03 14.88
C PRO A 99 -11.14 -1.76 14.55
N SER A 100 -11.22 -1.28 13.32
CA SER A 100 -10.51 -0.10 12.85
C SER A 100 -10.74 1.14 13.71
N SER A 101 -11.92 1.25 14.35
CA SER A 101 -12.26 2.32 15.31
C SER A 101 -11.41 2.33 16.60
N LYS A 102 -10.64 1.28 16.87
CA LYS A 102 -9.71 1.19 18.00
C LYS A 102 -8.27 1.50 17.61
N ILE A 103 -8.00 1.60 16.33
CA ILE A 103 -6.70 1.95 15.78
C ILE A 103 -6.79 3.43 15.37
N ASN A 104 -6.21 4.34 16.17
CA ASN A 104 -6.21 5.77 15.87
C ASN A 104 -5.03 6.12 14.93
N PRO A 105 -5.17 7.08 14.01
CA PRO A 105 -6.08 8.23 13.98
C PRO A 105 -7.11 8.26 12.82
N GLY A 106 -8.16 9.10 12.93
CA GLY A 106 -9.02 9.79 11.95
C GLY A 106 -10.11 8.98 11.21
N MET A 107 -11.35 9.45 10.97
CA MET A 107 -12.56 8.66 10.63
C MET A 107 -13.26 8.94 9.27
N TYR A 108 -13.83 7.88 8.63
CA TYR A 108 -15.01 7.62 7.71
C TYR A 108 -14.94 7.84 6.18
N ILE A 109 -15.58 7.09 5.34
CA ILE A 109 -15.99 5.86 4.62
C ILE A 109 -16.42 6.16 3.17
N ASN A 110 -16.03 5.40 2.12
CA ASN A 110 -16.78 4.74 1.02
C ASN A 110 -15.93 4.29 -0.21
N PRO A 111 -16.43 3.38 -1.13
CA PRO A 111 -15.62 2.44 -1.91
C PRO A 111 -15.06 2.89 -3.27
N GLU A 112 -14.14 2.10 -3.84
CA GLU A 112 -13.09 2.40 -4.82
C GLU A 112 -13.34 2.08 -6.29
N SER A 113 -12.43 2.63 -7.15
CA SER A 113 -12.17 2.25 -8.54
C SER A 113 -10.65 2.02 -8.79
N ASN A 114 -10.28 1.08 -9.72
CA ASN A 114 -8.94 0.49 -9.84
C ASN A 114 -8.27 0.79 -11.18
N GLU A 115 -7.56 1.95 -11.35
CA GLU A 115 -6.96 2.26 -12.65
C GLU A 115 -5.58 2.93 -12.55
N THR A 116 -4.52 2.21 -12.90
CA THR A 116 -3.12 2.68 -12.95
C THR A 116 -2.33 1.76 -13.90
N THR A 117 -1.13 2.12 -14.32
CA THR A 117 -0.27 1.29 -15.15
C THR A 117 1.14 1.20 -14.56
N HIS A 118 1.71 0.00 -14.58
CA HIS A 118 3.09 -0.24 -14.16
C HIS A 118 3.87 -1.03 -15.21
N PHE A 119 5.17 -0.73 -15.35
CA PHE A 119 6.11 -1.57 -16.08
C PHE A 119 7.50 -1.57 -15.43
N SER A 120 8.21 -2.69 -15.54
CA SER A 120 9.61 -2.83 -15.15
C SER A 120 10.45 -3.20 -16.36
N ILE A 121 11.66 -2.64 -16.43
CA ILE A 121 12.62 -2.91 -17.52
C ILE A 121 13.99 -3.20 -16.93
N ALA A 122 14.64 -4.25 -17.42
CA ALA A 122 16.05 -4.51 -17.15
C ALA A 122 16.83 -4.61 -18.47
N ASP A 123 18.01 -4.02 -18.54
CA ASP A 123 18.88 -4.10 -19.70
C ASP A 123 20.04 -5.08 -19.47
N LYS A 124 20.77 -5.38 -20.56
CA LYS A 124 21.92 -6.30 -20.52
C LYS A 124 23.15 -5.76 -19.73
N PHE A 125 23.11 -4.52 -19.30
CA PHE A 125 24.18 -3.87 -18.54
C PHE A 125 23.88 -3.86 -17.02
N GLY A 126 22.72 -4.40 -16.60
CA GLY A 126 22.28 -4.41 -15.20
C GLY A 126 21.53 -3.14 -14.78
N ASN A 127 21.17 -2.25 -15.70
CA ASN A 127 20.28 -1.14 -15.39
C ASN A 127 18.86 -1.65 -15.22
N VAL A 128 18.16 -1.16 -14.21
CA VAL A 128 16.78 -1.56 -13.89
C VAL A 128 15.91 -0.33 -13.69
N ILE A 129 14.72 -0.36 -14.26
CA ILE A 129 13.68 0.66 -14.08
C ILE A 129 12.43 -0.01 -13.52
N SER A 130 11.80 0.65 -12.55
CA SER A 130 10.47 0.35 -12.05
C SER A 130 9.65 1.63 -12.18
N ASN A 131 8.61 1.63 -13.01
CA ASN A 131 7.85 2.83 -13.34
C ASN A 131 6.35 2.61 -13.21
N THR A 132 5.71 3.43 -12.38
CA THR A 132 4.26 3.51 -12.25
C THR A 132 3.80 4.88 -12.70
N TYR A 133 2.76 4.94 -13.54
CA TYR A 133 2.14 6.20 -13.97
C TYR A 133 0.63 6.06 -14.07
N THR A 134 -0.09 7.17 -13.94
CA THR A 134 -1.54 7.15 -13.90
C THR A 134 -2.12 8.49 -14.40
N ILE A 135 -3.37 8.45 -14.77
CA ILE A 135 -4.24 9.63 -14.91
C ILE A 135 -5.39 9.56 -13.90
N ASN A 136 -5.20 8.79 -12.84
CA ASN A 136 -6.07 8.41 -11.74
C ASN A 136 -7.15 7.39 -12.15
N SER A 137 -8.25 7.77 -12.80
CA SER A 137 -9.26 6.83 -13.33
C SER A 137 -8.91 6.35 -14.75
N ALA A 138 -9.52 5.22 -15.24
CA ALA A 138 -9.29 4.59 -16.55
C ALA A 138 -9.23 5.58 -17.72
N PHE A 139 -10.13 6.56 -17.69
CA PHE A 139 -10.22 7.66 -18.66
C PHE A 139 -9.99 9.03 -18.02
N GLY A 140 -9.30 9.07 -16.86
CA GLY A 140 -9.08 10.28 -16.08
C GLY A 140 -10.40 11.02 -15.81
N SER A 141 -10.44 12.32 -16.11
CA SER A 141 -11.65 13.13 -15.98
C SER A 141 -12.69 12.90 -17.09
N GLY A 142 -12.42 12.01 -18.04
CA GLY A 142 -13.24 11.83 -19.25
C GLY A 142 -13.16 12.99 -20.26
N VAL A 143 -12.33 13.99 -19.98
CA VAL A 143 -12.15 15.17 -20.84
C VAL A 143 -10.95 14.98 -21.76
N THR A 144 -11.18 15.13 -23.06
CA THR A 144 -10.11 15.12 -24.07
C THR A 144 -9.82 16.55 -24.54
N ILE A 145 -8.55 16.96 -24.54
CA ILE A 145 -8.13 18.25 -25.05
C ILE A 145 -8.40 18.31 -26.56
N LYS A 146 -9.24 19.24 -26.96
CA LYS A 146 -9.68 19.38 -28.37
C LYS A 146 -8.48 19.57 -29.30
N GLY A 147 -8.40 18.72 -30.33
CA GLY A 147 -7.37 18.79 -31.36
C GLY A 147 -6.06 18.08 -31.02
N THR A 148 -5.89 17.51 -29.82
CA THR A 148 -4.67 16.82 -29.42
C THR A 148 -4.88 15.30 -29.22
N GLY A 149 -6.08 14.87 -28.85
CA GLY A 149 -6.37 13.50 -28.44
C GLY A 149 -5.88 13.14 -27.04
N ILE A 150 -5.34 14.10 -26.27
CA ILE A 150 -4.83 13.88 -24.91
C ILE A 150 -5.99 13.86 -23.93
N LEU A 151 -6.10 12.77 -23.15
CA LEU A 151 -7.01 12.66 -22.00
C LEU A 151 -6.45 13.45 -20.81
N MET A 152 -7.31 14.18 -20.12
CA MET A 152 -6.97 14.88 -18.88
C MET A 152 -7.14 13.93 -17.70
N ASN A 153 -6.22 14.01 -16.74
CA ASN A 153 -6.33 13.28 -15.48
C ASN A 153 -7.47 13.84 -14.60
N ASN A 154 -7.81 13.12 -13.52
CA ASN A 154 -8.66 13.56 -12.43
C ASN A 154 -7.96 13.46 -11.06
N GLU A 155 -6.64 13.68 -11.02
CA GLU A 155 -5.80 13.58 -9.82
C GLU A 155 -6.19 14.54 -8.68
N MET A 156 -7.01 15.55 -8.97
CA MET A 156 -7.52 16.47 -7.93
C MET A 156 -8.36 15.74 -6.88
N ASP A 157 -8.92 14.59 -7.21
CA ASP A 157 -9.68 13.76 -6.29
C ASP A 157 -8.80 13.06 -5.23
N ASP A 158 -7.51 12.93 -5.48
CA ASP A 158 -6.55 12.36 -4.52
C ASP A 158 -6.25 13.29 -3.34
N PHE A 159 -6.63 14.56 -3.43
CA PHE A 159 -6.62 15.46 -2.29
C PHE A 159 -7.75 15.13 -1.28
N SER A 160 -7.52 15.51 -0.04
CA SER A 160 -8.59 15.61 0.95
C SER A 160 -9.44 16.84 0.63
N GLY A 161 -10.51 16.66 -0.15
CA GLY A 161 -11.44 17.74 -0.47
C GLY A 161 -12.11 18.33 0.78
N GLN A 162 -12.28 17.50 1.81
CA GLN A 162 -12.64 17.86 3.17
C GLN A 162 -11.99 16.86 4.13
N PRO A 163 -11.26 17.30 5.18
CA PRO A 163 -10.67 16.40 6.16
C PRO A 163 -11.70 15.43 6.76
N GLY A 164 -11.34 14.15 6.80
CA GLY A 164 -12.23 13.08 7.28
C GLY A 164 -13.34 12.65 6.31
N VAL A 165 -13.38 13.20 5.08
CA VAL A 165 -14.24 12.73 4.01
C VAL A 165 -13.39 11.95 2.99
N PRO A 166 -13.81 10.74 2.59
CA PRO A 166 -13.04 9.91 1.67
C PRO A 166 -13.06 10.47 0.24
N ASN A 167 -11.95 10.23 -0.50
CA ASN A 167 -11.87 10.44 -1.94
C ASN A 167 -12.56 9.30 -2.72
N GLN A 168 -12.47 9.28 -4.06
CA GLN A 168 -13.06 8.21 -4.90
C GLN A 168 -12.51 6.81 -4.59
N PHE A 169 -11.34 6.69 -3.94
CA PHE A 169 -10.73 5.42 -3.54
C PHE A 169 -11.09 5.01 -2.10
N GLY A 170 -12.01 5.69 -1.45
CA GLY A 170 -12.35 5.44 -0.05
C GLY A 170 -11.26 5.82 0.95
N LEU A 171 -10.14 6.41 0.47
CA LEU A 171 -9.03 6.80 1.32
C LEU A 171 -9.38 8.06 2.10
N LEU A 172 -9.22 7.95 3.39
CA LEU A 172 -9.30 9.09 4.29
C LEU A 172 -8.03 9.92 4.21
N GLY A 173 -8.19 11.22 4.22
CA GLY A 173 -7.10 12.17 4.32
C GLY A 173 -7.42 13.26 5.33
N GLY A 174 -6.38 13.68 6.04
CA GLY A 174 -6.40 14.79 6.98
C GLY A 174 -5.96 16.11 6.35
N ILE A 175 -5.66 17.06 7.23
CA ILE A 175 -5.14 18.40 6.88
C ILE A 175 -3.84 18.31 6.05
N ALA A 176 -3.03 17.28 6.28
CA ALA A 176 -1.78 17.08 5.56
C ALA A 176 -1.96 17.03 4.03
N ASN A 177 -3.10 16.54 3.55
CA ASN A 177 -3.42 16.40 2.13
C ASN A 177 -4.56 17.31 1.66
N GLU A 178 -4.85 18.41 2.34
CA GLU A 178 -5.81 19.42 1.87
C GLU A 178 -5.36 20.09 0.58
N ILE A 179 -6.33 20.56 -0.23
CA ILE A 179 -6.07 21.26 -1.48
C ILE A 179 -5.45 22.63 -1.18
N GLU A 180 -4.28 22.90 -1.79
CA GLU A 180 -3.63 24.20 -1.76
C GLU A 180 -3.04 24.54 -3.14
N PRO A 181 -2.88 25.84 -3.48
CA PRO A 181 -2.24 26.21 -4.74
C PRO A 181 -0.81 25.68 -4.85
N ALA A 182 -0.50 25.04 -5.99
CA ALA A 182 0.80 24.42 -6.31
C ALA A 182 1.17 23.17 -5.47
N LYS A 183 0.30 22.69 -4.59
CA LYS A 183 0.47 21.46 -3.84
C LYS A 183 0.18 20.23 -4.72
N ARG A 184 0.96 19.19 -4.53
CA ARG A 184 0.78 17.88 -5.19
C ARG A 184 -0.14 17.00 -4.36
N PRO A 185 -1.08 16.26 -4.98
CA PRO A 185 -1.93 15.32 -4.26
C PRO A 185 -1.14 14.12 -3.72
N LEU A 186 -1.65 13.48 -2.68
CA LEU A 186 -1.10 12.26 -2.10
C LEU A 186 -1.37 11.08 -3.03
N SER A 187 -0.32 10.45 -3.55
CA SER A 187 -0.41 9.25 -4.39
C SER A 187 -0.26 7.96 -3.58
N SER A 188 -0.66 6.84 -4.17
CA SER A 188 -0.39 5.46 -3.68
C SER A 188 0.58 4.69 -4.56
N MET A 189 1.11 5.27 -5.62
CA MET A 189 2.06 4.62 -6.53
C MET A 189 3.32 4.15 -5.77
N THR A 190 3.71 2.89 -5.98
CA THR A 190 4.76 2.21 -5.22
C THR A 190 5.77 1.51 -6.13
N PRO A 191 6.34 2.19 -7.14
CA PRO A 191 7.42 1.58 -7.90
C PRO A 191 8.60 1.27 -6.98
N THR A 192 9.05 0.03 -6.98
CA THR A 192 10.02 -0.47 -6.00
C THR A 192 11.10 -1.32 -6.68
N ILE A 193 12.34 -1.17 -6.24
CA ILE A 193 13.46 -2.06 -6.57
C ILE A 193 14.02 -2.63 -5.28
N VAL A 194 14.08 -3.96 -5.19
CA VAL A 194 14.74 -4.69 -4.11
C VAL A 194 16.13 -5.06 -4.57
N PHE A 195 17.12 -4.82 -3.71
CA PHE A 195 18.51 -5.21 -3.94
C PHE A 195 18.91 -6.32 -2.97
N ASP A 196 19.61 -7.32 -3.48
CA ASP A 196 20.28 -8.34 -2.69
C ASP A 196 21.80 -8.22 -2.88
N ASN A 197 22.53 -8.03 -1.79
CA ASN A 197 23.98 -7.81 -1.78
C ASN A 197 24.47 -6.69 -2.74
N GLY A 198 23.63 -5.70 -3.00
CA GLY A 198 23.92 -4.56 -3.88
C GLY A 198 23.52 -4.72 -5.33
N ASP A 199 23.11 -5.91 -5.75
CA ASP A 199 22.60 -6.18 -7.09
C ASP A 199 21.07 -6.08 -7.13
N PRO A 200 20.44 -5.58 -8.23
CA PRO A 200 19.01 -5.60 -8.39
C PRO A 200 18.48 -7.04 -8.37
N PHE A 201 17.58 -7.32 -7.43
CA PHE A 201 16.97 -8.63 -7.24
C PHE A 201 15.54 -8.69 -7.79
N LEU A 202 14.75 -7.64 -7.52
CA LEU A 202 13.35 -7.55 -7.93
C LEU A 202 13.01 -6.11 -8.31
N ALA A 203 12.36 -5.90 -9.44
CA ALA A 203 11.75 -4.61 -9.83
C ALA A 203 10.25 -4.81 -9.99
N ILE A 204 9.46 -4.06 -9.24
CA ILE A 204 8.04 -4.32 -9.07
C ILE A 204 7.22 -3.05 -8.86
N GLY A 205 5.96 -3.12 -9.24
CA GLY A 205 4.88 -2.19 -8.95
C GLY A 205 3.56 -2.81 -9.40
N SER A 206 2.47 -2.08 -9.22
CA SER A 206 1.13 -2.56 -9.53
C SER A 206 0.25 -1.41 -9.99
N PRO A 207 -0.79 -1.62 -10.80
CA PRO A 207 -1.99 -0.80 -10.82
C PRO A 207 -2.86 -1.09 -9.59
N GLY A 208 -3.91 -0.28 -9.32
CA GLY A 208 -4.93 -0.62 -8.34
C GLY A 208 -5.21 0.42 -7.25
N GLY A 209 -5.02 1.73 -7.49
CA GLY A 209 -5.32 2.77 -6.50
C GLY A 209 -4.61 2.52 -5.16
N SER A 210 -5.35 2.51 -4.05
CA SER A 210 -4.80 2.19 -2.73
C SER A 210 -4.24 0.76 -2.63
N ARG A 211 -4.80 -0.20 -3.38
CA ARG A 211 -4.35 -1.59 -3.42
C ARG A 211 -2.93 -1.78 -4.00
N ILE A 212 -2.39 -0.78 -4.71
CA ILE A 212 -1.01 -0.80 -5.22
C ILE A 212 -0.02 -1.16 -4.11
N ILE A 213 -0.14 -0.52 -2.94
CA ILE A 213 0.80 -0.68 -1.83
C ILE A 213 0.79 -2.11 -1.30
N THR A 214 -0.40 -2.66 -1.09
CA THR A 214 -0.59 -3.99 -0.52
C THR A 214 -0.32 -5.10 -1.54
N ALA A 215 -0.54 -4.88 -2.83
CA ALA A 215 -0.15 -5.80 -3.88
C ALA A 215 1.39 -5.92 -3.97
N VAL A 216 2.10 -4.80 -4.01
CA VAL A 216 3.58 -4.78 -4.00
C VAL A 216 4.13 -5.44 -2.74
N LEU A 217 3.54 -5.15 -1.56
CA LEU A 217 3.91 -5.79 -0.31
C LEU A 217 3.81 -7.32 -0.42
N GLN A 218 2.65 -7.84 -0.79
CA GLN A 218 2.40 -9.29 -0.81
C GLN A 218 3.30 -10.02 -1.79
N ILE A 219 3.57 -9.46 -2.98
CA ILE A 219 4.49 -10.08 -3.92
C ILE A 219 5.92 -10.13 -3.35
N ILE A 220 6.37 -9.07 -2.66
CA ILE A 220 7.68 -9.08 -1.97
C ILE A 220 7.74 -10.18 -0.90
N LEU A 221 6.70 -10.31 -0.07
CA LEU A 221 6.61 -11.34 0.96
C LEU A 221 6.57 -12.75 0.34
N ASN A 222 5.81 -12.94 -0.73
CA ASN A 222 5.70 -14.20 -1.43
C ASN A 222 7.06 -14.68 -1.97
N VAL A 223 7.83 -13.76 -2.56
CA VAL A 223 9.16 -14.08 -3.09
C VAL A 223 10.19 -14.28 -1.97
N ILE A 224 10.16 -13.48 -0.89
CA ILE A 224 11.21 -13.48 0.13
C ILE A 224 10.93 -14.44 1.28
N ASP A 225 9.72 -14.46 1.82
CA ASP A 225 9.37 -15.27 3.01
C ASP A 225 8.79 -16.64 2.65
N PHE A 226 8.10 -16.75 1.49
CA PHE A 226 7.52 -18.01 1.02
C PHE A 226 8.30 -18.66 -0.12
N GLU A 227 9.42 -18.07 -0.53
CA GLU A 227 10.32 -18.59 -1.56
C GLU A 227 9.63 -18.94 -2.90
N GLN A 228 8.53 -18.26 -3.21
CA GLN A 228 7.81 -18.46 -4.46
C GLN A 228 8.59 -17.88 -5.65
N SER A 229 8.46 -18.50 -6.81
CA SER A 229 8.89 -17.90 -8.06
C SER A 229 8.13 -16.59 -8.32
N LEU A 230 8.68 -15.70 -9.16
CA LEU A 230 8.01 -14.44 -9.48
C LEU A 230 6.63 -14.66 -10.11
N GLU A 231 6.49 -15.70 -10.95
CA GLU A 231 5.22 -16.08 -11.57
C GLU A 231 4.20 -16.49 -10.50
N GLU A 232 4.55 -17.45 -9.63
CA GLU A 232 3.67 -17.87 -8.52
C GLU A 232 3.31 -16.72 -7.60
N ALA A 233 4.29 -15.88 -7.22
CA ALA A 233 4.07 -14.74 -6.36
C ALA A 233 3.11 -13.69 -6.96
N THR A 234 3.15 -13.52 -8.29
CA THR A 234 2.29 -12.58 -9.00
C THR A 234 0.87 -13.13 -9.19
N ASP A 235 0.73 -14.44 -9.40
CA ASP A 235 -0.55 -15.11 -9.61
C ASP A 235 -1.25 -15.48 -8.29
N SER A 236 -0.54 -15.42 -7.17
CA SER A 236 -1.10 -15.68 -5.84
C SER A 236 -2.23 -14.71 -5.50
N LYS A 237 -3.28 -15.24 -4.90
CA LYS A 237 -4.43 -14.44 -4.45
C LYS A 237 -4.01 -13.41 -3.41
N ARG A 238 -4.56 -12.22 -3.54
CA ARG A 238 -4.25 -11.08 -2.69
C ARG A 238 -5.41 -10.72 -1.78
N VAL A 239 -5.04 -10.07 -0.69
CA VAL A 239 -5.97 -9.45 0.23
C VAL A 239 -5.62 -7.98 0.40
N HIS A 240 -6.61 -7.18 0.78
CA HIS A 240 -6.39 -5.76 1.05
C HIS A 240 -7.22 -5.33 2.25
N HIS A 241 -6.65 -4.45 3.07
CA HIS A 241 -7.33 -3.70 4.11
C HIS A 241 -6.74 -2.30 4.14
N GLN A 242 -7.59 -1.29 4.15
CA GLN A 242 -7.13 0.11 4.14
C GLN A 242 -7.60 0.91 5.36
N TRP A 243 -7.79 0.21 6.49
CA TRP A 243 -8.30 0.74 7.75
C TRP A 243 -9.80 1.07 7.67
N TYR A 244 -10.23 1.91 6.75
CA TYR A 244 -11.64 2.12 6.40
C TYR A 244 -11.81 2.05 4.88
N PRO A 245 -12.93 1.42 4.44
CA PRO A 245 -13.90 0.68 5.25
C PRO A 245 -13.24 -0.43 6.10
N ASP A 246 -13.89 -0.82 7.23
CA ASP A 246 -13.36 -1.84 8.16
C ASP A 246 -13.77 -3.25 7.69
N ASP A 247 -13.27 -3.63 6.53
CA ASP A 247 -13.45 -4.92 5.87
C ASP A 247 -12.17 -5.36 5.16
N ILE A 248 -12.06 -6.65 4.91
CA ILE A 248 -10.96 -7.22 4.11
C ILE A 248 -11.52 -7.49 2.71
N ASP A 249 -10.91 -6.86 1.71
CA ASP A 249 -11.11 -7.24 0.31
C ASP A 249 -10.30 -8.51 0.03
N ILE A 250 -10.94 -9.53 -0.50
CA ILE A 250 -10.32 -10.82 -0.84
C ILE A 250 -10.65 -11.16 -2.28
N GLU A 251 -9.64 -11.50 -3.09
CA GLU A 251 -9.85 -12.03 -4.43
C GLU A 251 -10.60 -13.36 -4.38
N GLU A 252 -11.47 -13.63 -5.35
CA GLU A 252 -12.30 -14.84 -5.43
C GLU A 252 -11.53 -16.15 -5.18
N THR A 253 -12.24 -17.19 -4.75
CA THR A 253 -11.72 -18.54 -4.45
C THR A 253 -10.91 -18.71 -3.15
N TYR A 254 -10.94 -17.75 -2.24
CA TYR A 254 -10.33 -17.92 -0.92
C TYR A 254 -11.16 -18.90 -0.06
N ASN A 255 -10.49 -19.90 0.54
CA ASN A 255 -11.19 -21.04 1.16
C ASN A 255 -11.48 -20.89 2.66
N GLN A 256 -10.86 -19.90 3.35
CA GLN A 256 -10.94 -19.76 4.83
C GLN A 256 -11.65 -18.45 5.24
N ILE A 257 -12.69 -18.08 4.51
CA ILE A 257 -13.50 -16.87 4.79
C ILE A 257 -14.20 -17.00 6.16
N ASN A 258 -14.73 -18.17 6.48
CA ASN A 258 -15.47 -18.37 7.72
C ASN A 258 -14.56 -18.19 8.94
N GLU A 259 -13.33 -18.66 8.89
CA GLU A 259 -12.34 -18.51 9.96
C GLU A 259 -11.99 -17.02 10.19
N LEU A 260 -11.91 -16.22 9.13
CA LEU A 260 -11.72 -14.77 9.25
C LEU A 260 -12.95 -14.07 9.83
N MET A 261 -14.16 -14.50 9.43
CA MET A 261 -15.40 -13.97 9.98
C MET A 261 -15.57 -14.34 11.46
N ASP A 262 -15.14 -15.52 11.88
CA ASP A 262 -15.14 -15.96 13.27
C ASP A 262 -14.17 -15.14 14.14
N LEU A 263 -13.09 -14.60 13.54
CA LEU A 263 -12.21 -13.63 14.18
C LEU A 263 -12.81 -12.22 14.28
N GLY A 264 -13.92 -11.95 13.62
CA GLY A 264 -14.65 -10.68 13.68
C GLY A 264 -14.45 -9.77 12.47
N TYR A 265 -13.75 -10.22 11.42
CA TYR A 265 -13.63 -9.45 10.17
C TYR A 265 -14.93 -9.44 9.35
N LYS A 266 -15.17 -8.35 8.68
CA LYS A 266 -16.08 -8.30 7.55
C LYS A 266 -15.26 -8.58 6.28
N ILE A 267 -15.86 -9.30 5.33
CA ILE A 267 -15.18 -9.72 4.10
C ILE A 267 -15.94 -9.16 2.90
N ASP A 268 -15.22 -8.54 1.99
CA ASP A 268 -15.70 -8.19 0.66
C ASP A 268 -14.95 -9.03 -0.38
N ILE A 269 -15.69 -9.71 -1.25
CA ILE A 269 -15.12 -10.57 -2.30
C ILE A 269 -15.03 -9.74 -3.58
N ILE A 270 -13.82 -9.62 -4.10
CA ILE A 270 -13.53 -8.84 -5.30
C ILE A 270 -13.04 -9.73 -6.44
N ASP A 271 -13.28 -9.26 -7.70
CA ASP A 271 -12.82 -9.93 -8.94
C ASP A 271 -11.29 -9.74 -9.18
#